data_8c9a79cc3aaaf96f1b22ce22906749e2
#
_entry.id   8c9a79cc3aaaf96f1b22ce22906749e2
#
_cell.length_a   1.000
_cell.length_b   1.000
_cell.length_c   1.000
_cell.angle_alpha   90.00
_cell.angle_beta   90.00
_cell.angle_gamma   90.00
#
_symmetry.space_group_name_H-M   'P 1'
#
loop_
_entity.id
_entity.type
_entity.pdbx_description
1 polymer ?
#
loop_
_entity_poly.entity_id
_entity_poly.type
_entity_poly.pdbx_seq_one_letter_code
_entity_poly.pdbx_strand_id
1 'polypeptide(L)'
;MKANHKVTRIDIAVFGFSRGAALARAFVNRLLKQCEMRHGAPFWPCPTAVDGEAAPLHIRFLGLFDTVESVGLPGHNLNSDMWMRIPDQVERCFHIAAGHELRAYFPLTRAHDGGAPVEKLIWPGVHSDIGGGYRPGGQARSDLLARIALNRMRLEGAISGVPFTAPSLATKDVHDLFEYDEDAKALFDEYMSHVESGGTLEAQIFRHMRLYYGWLKERFEQKPCDIYKNVCSTDPEVQAQLQRIQAFHERLKIEVDTMNWRSYLTELWKTNRSEYDRTIDAAGGPRSPMNQPLSDEEAAYWEAWVNPPSCRRACSDCSTTTSTTRARGFCAWTTAVI
;
A
#
# COMPACT_ATOMS: atom_id res chain seq x y z
N MET A 1 1.57 -46.16 -27.16
CA MET A 1 2.14 -46.23 -25.81
C MET A 1 2.06 -44.83 -25.19
N LYS A 2 1.26 -44.61 -24.15
CA LYS A 2 1.30 -43.36 -23.40
C LYS A 2 2.67 -43.31 -22.66
N ALA A 3 3.49 -42.37 -22.96
CA ALA A 3 4.75 -42.15 -22.22
C ALA A 3 4.40 -41.96 -20.74
N ASN A 4 4.92 -42.81 -19.89
CA ASN A 4 4.76 -42.71 -18.45
C ASN A 4 5.69 -41.58 -17.95
N HIS A 5 5.23 -40.33 -18.04
CA HIS A 5 5.99 -39.19 -17.55
C HIS A 5 6.07 -39.26 -16.03
N LYS A 6 7.30 -39.32 -15.52
CA LYS A 6 7.56 -39.24 -14.08
C LYS A 6 7.81 -37.81 -13.65
N VAL A 7 7.26 -37.42 -12.51
CA VAL A 7 7.49 -36.11 -11.90
C VAL A 7 8.85 -36.13 -11.23
N THR A 8 9.76 -35.26 -11.71
CA THR A 8 11.10 -35.10 -11.15
C THR A 8 11.15 -33.99 -10.10
N ARG A 9 10.28 -32.98 -10.20
CA ARG A 9 10.24 -31.80 -9.35
C ARG A 9 8.89 -31.10 -9.48
N ILE A 10 8.47 -30.44 -8.39
CA ILE A 10 7.29 -29.58 -8.35
C ILE A 10 7.75 -28.16 -8.00
N ASP A 11 7.54 -27.23 -8.91
CA ASP A 11 7.81 -25.80 -8.68
C ASP A 11 6.49 -25.06 -8.50
N ILE A 12 6.39 -24.24 -7.44
CA ILE A 12 5.19 -23.48 -7.09
C ILE A 12 5.56 -22.00 -7.00
N ALA A 13 4.69 -21.16 -7.59
CA ALA A 13 4.65 -19.73 -7.36
C ALA A 13 3.26 -19.34 -6.83
N VAL A 14 3.21 -18.52 -5.79
CA VAL A 14 1.97 -18.13 -5.13
C VAL A 14 1.88 -16.61 -5.12
N PHE A 15 0.70 -16.10 -5.48
CA PHE A 15 0.44 -14.65 -5.48
C PHE A 15 -0.82 -14.34 -4.68
N GLY A 16 -0.82 -13.18 -4.06
CA GLY A 16 -2.01 -12.73 -3.33
C GLY A 16 -2.05 -11.22 -3.14
N PHE A 17 -3.27 -10.70 -3.07
CA PHE A 17 -3.55 -9.32 -2.73
C PHE A 17 -4.45 -9.24 -1.50
N SER A 18 -4.18 -8.29 -0.58
CA SER A 18 -5.04 -8.04 0.58
C SER A 18 -5.17 -9.29 1.46
N ARG A 19 -6.40 -9.71 1.76
CA ARG A 19 -6.70 -11.01 2.44
C ARG A 19 -6.24 -12.21 1.61
N GLY A 20 -6.21 -12.08 0.28
CA GLY A 20 -5.62 -13.08 -0.59
C GLY A 20 -4.11 -13.23 -0.38
N ALA A 21 -3.39 -12.16 -0.02
CA ALA A 21 -1.98 -12.22 0.36
C ALA A 21 -1.79 -12.93 1.71
N ALA A 22 -2.66 -12.70 2.69
CA ALA A 22 -2.68 -13.47 3.93
C ALA A 22 -2.99 -14.95 3.68
N LEU A 23 -3.96 -15.25 2.81
CA LEU A 23 -4.27 -16.63 2.40
C LEU A 23 -3.10 -17.29 1.67
N ALA A 24 -2.37 -16.57 0.81
CA ALA A 24 -1.18 -17.07 0.12
C ALA A 24 -0.09 -17.49 1.12
N ARG A 25 0.14 -16.68 2.16
CA ARG A 25 1.09 -16.98 3.25
C ARG A 25 0.63 -18.23 4.05
N ALA A 26 -0.64 -18.24 4.44
CA ALA A 26 -1.23 -19.39 5.16
C ALA A 26 -1.20 -20.68 4.31
N PHE A 27 -1.47 -20.56 3.01
CA PHE A 27 -1.39 -21.68 2.07
C PHE A 27 0.00 -22.30 2.03
N VAL A 28 1.05 -21.47 1.87
CA VAL A 28 2.44 -21.93 1.85
C VAL A 28 2.80 -22.64 3.15
N ASN A 29 2.46 -22.06 4.29
CA ASN A 29 2.70 -22.70 5.61
C ASN A 29 1.95 -24.02 5.76
N ARG A 30 0.70 -24.09 5.29
CA ARG A 30 -0.11 -25.32 5.35
C ARG A 30 0.40 -26.38 4.39
N LEU A 31 0.83 -25.98 3.20
CA LEU A 31 1.43 -26.89 2.20
C LEU A 31 2.68 -27.56 2.76
N LEU A 32 3.59 -26.79 3.34
CA LEU A 32 4.81 -27.31 3.93
C LEU A 32 4.57 -28.27 5.09
N LYS A 33 3.50 -28.09 5.88
CA LYS A 33 3.12 -29.03 6.94
C LYS A 33 2.69 -30.41 6.40
N GLN A 34 2.31 -30.51 5.13
CA GLN A 34 1.94 -31.76 4.49
C GLN A 34 3.10 -32.43 3.75
N CYS A 35 4.25 -31.73 3.66
CA CYS A 35 5.45 -32.28 3.05
C CYS A 35 6.25 -33.14 4.03
N GLU A 36 6.88 -34.17 3.51
CA GLU A 36 7.98 -34.82 4.18
C GLU A 36 9.24 -33.98 4.09
N MET A 37 9.93 -33.78 5.21
CA MET A 37 11.18 -33.02 5.21
C MET A 37 12.37 -33.98 5.10
N ARG A 38 13.11 -33.94 4.00
CA ARG A 38 14.32 -34.72 3.75
C ARG A 38 15.52 -33.79 3.71
N HIS A 39 16.42 -33.88 4.68
CA HIS A 39 17.60 -32.99 4.81
C HIS A 39 17.27 -31.48 4.76
N GLY A 40 16.14 -31.08 5.34
CA GLY A 40 15.68 -29.70 5.36
C GLY A 40 14.92 -29.23 4.11
N ALA A 41 14.84 -30.06 3.07
CA ALA A 41 14.07 -29.79 1.86
C ALA A 41 12.67 -30.45 1.91
N PRO A 42 11.61 -29.77 1.44
CA PRO A 42 10.27 -30.32 1.41
C PRO A 42 10.05 -31.25 0.21
N PHE A 43 9.43 -32.38 0.45
CA PHE A 43 9.00 -33.35 -0.56
C PHE A 43 7.48 -33.52 -0.48
N TRP A 44 6.81 -33.36 -1.59
CA TRP A 44 5.36 -33.55 -1.70
C TRP A 44 5.04 -34.99 -2.05
N PRO A 45 4.10 -35.65 -1.33
CA PRO A 45 3.64 -36.99 -1.69
C PRO A 45 3.14 -37.05 -3.13
N CYS A 46 3.78 -37.85 -3.96
CA CYS A 46 3.51 -37.90 -5.39
C CYS A 46 3.75 -39.33 -5.94
N PRO A 47 2.73 -40.15 -6.11
CA PRO A 47 2.87 -41.53 -6.61
C PRO A 47 3.48 -41.61 -8.02
N THR A 48 3.44 -40.53 -8.77
CA THR A 48 4.06 -40.43 -10.12
C THR A 48 5.50 -39.86 -10.05
N ALA A 49 6.05 -39.63 -8.86
CA ALA A 49 7.44 -39.24 -8.70
C ALA A 49 8.41 -40.31 -9.22
N VAL A 50 9.66 -39.94 -9.40
CA VAL A 50 10.72 -40.85 -9.89
C VAL A 50 10.90 -42.02 -8.96
N ASP A 51 10.89 -41.79 -7.65
CA ASP A 51 10.95 -42.82 -6.60
C ASP A 51 9.62 -43.55 -6.35
N GLY A 52 8.51 -43.04 -6.91
CA GLY A 52 7.15 -43.54 -6.70
C GLY A 52 6.52 -43.15 -5.37
N GLU A 53 7.16 -42.30 -4.56
CA GLU A 53 6.71 -41.88 -3.23
C GLU A 53 6.47 -40.38 -3.15
N ALA A 54 7.50 -39.56 -3.38
CA ALA A 54 7.43 -38.11 -3.24
C ALA A 54 8.35 -37.38 -4.22
N ALA A 55 7.95 -36.17 -4.63
CA ALA A 55 8.75 -35.31 -5.49
C ALA A 55 9.26 -34.08 -4.69
N PRO A 56 10.50 -33.62 -4.97
CA PRO A 56 11.01 -32.37 -4.41
C PRO A 56 10.04 -31.21 -4.71
N LEU A 57 9.71 -30.42 -3.68
CA LEU A 57 8.87 -29.25 -3.80
C LEU A 57 9.69 -27.98 -3.63
N HIS A 58 9.59 -27.09 -4.58
CA HIS A 58 10.24 -25.78 -4.57
C HIS A 58 9.20 -24.67 -4.56
N ILE A 59 9.25 -23.81 -3.54
CA ILE A 59 8.41 -22.60 -3.50
C ILE A 59 9.27 -21.47 -4.07
N ARG A 60 9.23 -21.35 -5.40
CA ARG A 60 10.06 -20.43 -6.17
C ARG A 60 9.82 -18.99 -5.84
N PHE A 61 8.52 -18.63 -5.69
CA PHE A 61 8.13 -17.25 -5.54
C PHE A 61 6.86 -17.10 -4.72
N LEU A 62 6.90 -16.15 -3.80
CA LEU A 62 5.72 -15.68 -3.05
C LEU A 62 5.56 -14.18 -3.29
N GLY A 63 4.61 -13.82 -4.15
CA GLY A 63 4.30 -12.43 -4.52
C GLY A 63 3.13 -11.89 -3.72
N LEU A 64 3.36 -10.84 -2.94
CA LEU A 64 2.38 -10.26 -2.02
C LEU A 64 2.10 -8.80 -2.38
N PHE A 65 0.83 -8.46 -2.54
CA PHE A 65 0.37 -7.09 -2.66
C PHE A 65 -0.39 -6.71 -1.40
N ASP A 66 0.10 -5.73 -0.69
CA ASP A 66 -0.49 -5.06 0.47
C ASP A 66 -1.29 -5.98 1.39
N THR A 67 -0.60 -6.86 2.09
CA THR A 67 -1.20 -7.92 2.91
C THR A 67 -2.04 -7.37 4.03
N VAL A 68 -3.29 -7.81 4.13
CA VAL A 68 -4.22 -7.51 5.24
C VAL A 68 -4.73 -8.82 5.83
N GLU A 69 -4.46 -9.04 7.11
CA GLU A 69 -4.85 -10.28 7.82
C GLU A 69 -6.28 -10.22 8.39
N SER A 70 -7.03 -9.17 8.18
CA SER A 70 -8.37 -9.03 8.81
C SER A 70 -9.27 -10.23 8.55
N VAL A 71 -9.66 -10.93 9.62
CA VAL A 71 -10.58 -12.07 9.59
C VAL A 71 -11.83 -11.74 10.41
N GLY A 72 -13.00 -11.94 9.82
CA GLY A 72 -14.28 -11.59 10.44
C GLY A 72 -14.59 -10.11 10.27
N LEU A 73 -14.54 -9.33 11.34
CA LEU A 73 -14.79 -7.90 11.28
C LEU A 73 -13.60 -7.16 10.66
N PRO A 74 -13.86 -6.12 9.83
CA PRO A 74 -12.79 -5.31 9.25
C PRO A 74 -11.87 -4.70 10.32
N GLY A 75 -10.56 -4.75 10.10
CA GLY A 75 -9.56 -4.26 11.05
C GLY A 75 -9.22 -5.22 12.19
N HIS A 76 -9.92 -6.33 12.32
CA HIS A 76 -9.59 -7.37 13.28
C HIS A 76 -8.50 -8.32 12.75
N ASN A 77 -7.27 -8.08 13.17
CA ASN A 77 -6.15 -8.99 12.92
C ASN A 77 -6.12 -10.07 14.00
N LEU A 78 -6.08 -11.33 13.60
CA LEU A 78 -5.96 -12.45 14.53
C LEU A 78 -4.56 -12.59 15.12
N ASN A 79 -3.58 -11.80 14.64
CA ASN A 79 -2.16 -11.92 14.99
C ASN A 79 -1.68 -13.39 14.97
N SER A 80 -2.07 -14.11 13.94
CA SER A 80 -1.72 -15.54 13.81
C SER A 80 -0.30 -15.67 13.23
N ASP A 81 0.71 -15.27 14.00
CA ASP A 81 2.13 -15.34 13.62
C ASP A 81 2.51 -16.68 12.97
N MET A 82 1.88 -17.76 13.44
CA MET A 82 2.12 -19.10 12.93
C MET A 82 1.79 -19.26 11.44
N TRP A 83 0.81 -18.50 10.90
CA TRP A 83 0.38 -18.60 9.51
C TRP A 83 0.87 -17.44 8.65
N MET A 84 1.31 -16.35 9.29
CA MET A 84 1.74 -15.13 8.60
C MET A 84 3.26 -15.04 8.43
N ARG A 85 4.03 -15.89 9.08
CA ARG A 85 5.48 -15.98 8.87
C ARG A 85 5.78 -16.48 7.46
N ILE A 86 6.84 -15.95 6.85
CA ILE A 86 7.37 -16.46 5.57
C ILE A 86 8.34 -17.60 5.89
N PRO A 87 8.04 -18.85 5.49
CA PRO A 87 8.91 -20.00 5.77
C PRO A 87 10.25 -19.91 5.03
N ASP A 88 11.28 -20.51 5.64
CA ASP A 88 12.65 -20.55 5.09
C ASP A 88 12.74 -21.27 3.74
N GLN A 89 11.77 -22.15 3.45
CA GLN A 89 11.64 -22.91 2.21
C GLN A 89 11.14 -22.06 1.03
N VAL A 90 10.73 -20.81 1.25
CA VAL A 90 10.39 -19.86 0.19
C VAL A 90 11.68 -19.31 -0.38
N GLU A 91 11.96 -19.59 -1.66
CA GLU A 91 13.20 -19.17 -2.31
C GLU A 91 13.29 -17.66 -2.49
N ARG A 92 12.15 -17.01 -2.75
CA ARG A 92 12.03 -15.55 -2.82
C ARG A 92 10.62 -15.09 -2.47
N CYS A 93 10.53 -14.11 -1.58
CA CYS A 93 9.29 -13.38 -1.29
C CYS A 93 9.45 -11.92 -1.71
N PHE A 94 8.46 -11.41 -2.45
CA PHE A 94 8.40 -10.02 -2.89
C PHE A 94 7.08 -9.39 -2.44
N HIS A 95 7.16 -8.35 -1.61
CA HIS A 95 6.00 -7.70 -1.00
C HIS A 95 5.97 -6.22 -1.34
N ILE A 96 4.96 -5.78 -2.11
CA ILE A 96 4.68 -4.37 -2.36
C ILE A 96 3.56 -3.94 -1.41
N ALA A 97 3.76 -2.87 -0.65
CA ALA A 97 2.77 -2.33 0.27
C ALA A 97 2.45 -0.86 -0.02
N ALA A 98 1.24 -0.44 0.37
CA ALA A 98 0.73 0.91 0.19
C ALA A 98 1.38 1.89 1.17
N GLY A 99 1.91 3.01 0.66
CA GLY A 99 2.50 4.08 1.47
C GLY A 99 1.49 5.10 1.98
N HIS A 100 0.28 5.13 1.43
CA HIS A 100 -0.76 6.13 1.75
C HIS A 100 -2.06 5.52 2.29
N GLU A 101 -2.05 4.25 2.73
CA GLU A 101 -3.26 3.65 3.27
C GLU A 101 -3.51 4.12 4.72
N LEU A 102 -4.55 4.94 4.91
CA LEU A 102 -4.92 5.52 6.21
C LEU A 102 -6.16 4.87 6.83
N ARG A 103 -6.84 3.99 6.09
CA ARG A 103 -8.09 3.39 6.58
C ARG A 103 -7.78 2.32 7.63
N ALA A 104 -8.35 2.46 8.83
CA ALA A 104 -8.20 1.50 9.92
C ALA A 104 -8.67 0.07 9.57
N TYR A 105 -9.47 -0.07 8.51
CA TYR A 105 -9.96 -1.37 8.03
C TYR A 105 -8.96 -2.16 7.19
N PHE A 106 -7.83 -1.55 6.80
CA PHE A 106 -6.78 -2.15 5.97
C PHE A 106 -5.41 -2.06 6.65
N PRO A 107 -5.25 -2.57 7.88
CA PRO A 107 -3.96 -2.55 8.55
C PRO A 107 -2.98 -3.47 7.82
N LEU A 108 -1.82 -2.92 7.46
CA LEU A 108 -0.77 -3.69 6.81
C LEU A 108 -0.24 -4.79 7.73
N THR A 109 -0.33 -6.03 7.26
CA THR A 109 0.29 -7.18 7.94
C THR A 109 1.71 -7.36 7.42
N ARG A 110 2.69 -7.09 8.28
CA ARG A 110 4.11 -7.17 7.93
C ARG A 110 4.49 -8.57 7.44
N ALA A 111 5.36 -8.63 6.46
CA ALA A 111 6.05 -9.87 6.14
C ALA A 111 7.22 -10.01 7.13
N HIS A 112 7.09 -10.92 8.09
CA HIS A 112 8.18 -11.26 9.00
C HIS A 112 9.14 -12.22 8.32
N ASP A 113 10.43 -11.88 8.37
CA ASP A 113 11.49 -12.66 7.79
C ASP A 113 11.73 -13.89 8.67
N GLY A 114 11.37 -15.05 8.17
CA GLY A 114 11.60 -16.32 8.83
C GLY A 114 12.97 -16.93 8.49
N GLY A 115 13.81 -16.20 7.72
CA GLY A 115 15.04 -16.71 7.10
C GLY A 115 14.95 -16.72 5.58
N ALA A 116 13.73 -16.70 5.00
CA ALA A 116 13.54 -16.54 3.56
C ALA A 116 13.99 -15.13 3.09
N PRO A 117 14.55 -14.99 1.87
CA PRO A 117 14.83 -13.70 1.27
C PRO A 117 13.53 -12.94 1.01
N VAL A 118 13.25 -11.90 1.82
CA VAL A 118 12.03 -11.06 1.68
C VAL A 118 12.43 -9.66 1.25
N GLU A 119 12.06 -9.28 0.04
CA GLU A 119 12.16 -7.90 -0.43
C GLU A 119 10.83 -7.18 -0.20
N LYS A 120 10.88 -6.03 0.48
CA LYS A 120 9.71 -5.22 0.81
C LYS A 120 9.86 -3.86 0.15
N LEU A 121 8.85 -3.44 -0.59
CA LEU A 121 8.78 -2.12 -1.19
C LEU A 121 7.53 -1.40 -0.72
N ILE A 122 7.71 -0.15 -0.32
CA ILE A 122 6.59 0.76 -0.05
C ILE A 122 6.45 1.67 -1.25
N TRP A 123 5.24 1.70 -1.82
CA TRP A 123 4.94 2.47 -3.01
C TRP A 123 3.83 3.48 -2.79
N PRO A 124 3.80 4.57 -3.58
CA PRO A 124 2.74 5.56 -3.48
C PRO A 124 1.38 4.95 -3.81
N GLY A 125 0.36 5.49 -3.20
CA GLY A 125 -1.02 5.08 -3.38
C GLY A 125 -1.59 4.33 -2.17
N VAL A 126 -2.87 4.02 -2.26
CA VAL A 126 -3.60 3.25 -1.25
C VAL A 126 -3.74 1.79 -1.68
N HIS A 127 -4.37 0.99 -0.85
CA HIS A 127 -4.56 -0.46 -1.01
C HIS A 127 -4.85 -0.92 -2.45
N SER A 128 -5.81 -0.27 -3.11
CA SER A 128 -6.20 -0.63 -4.48
C SER A 128 -5.24 -0.12 -5.56
N ASP A 129 -4.42 0.88 -5.26
CA ASP A 129 -3.38 1.36 -6.16
C ASP A 129 -2.18 0.40 -6.20
N ILE A 130 -2.06 -0.46 -5.19
CA ILE A 130 -1.04 -1.49 -5.12
C ILE A 130 -1.54 -2.82 -5.70
N GLY A 131 -2.75 -3.24 -5.30
CA GLY A 131 -3.25 -4.58 -5.64
C GLY A 131 -4.31 -4.61 -6.73
N GLY A 132 -4.74 -3.45 -7.24
CA GLY A 132 -5.84 -3.37 -8.20
C GLY A 132 -7.21 -3.51 -7.52
N GLY A 133 -8.18 -4.05 -8.26
CA GLY A 133 -9.54 -4.27 -7.77
C GLY A 133 -10.58 -3.33 -8.37
N TYR A 134 -10.16 -2.27 -9.06
CA TYR A 134 -11.04 -1.42 -9.86
C TYR A 134 -10.89 -1.75 -11.34
N ARG A 135 -12.01 -1.64 -12.08
CA ARG A 135 -11.95 -1.68 -13.54
C ARG A 135 -11.31 -0.39 -14.05
N PRO A 136 -10.65 -0.44 -15.23
CA PRO A 136 -10.12 0.77 -15.88
C PRO A 136 -11.21 1.85 -15.98
N GLY A 137 -10.92 3.05 -15.44
CA GLY A 137 -11.89 4.15 -15.39
C GLY A 137 -13.07 3.98 -14.43
N GLY A 138 -13.12 2.86 -13.68
CA GLY A 138 -14.18 2.63 -12.69
C GLY A 138 -14.12 3.67 -11.57
N GLN A 139 -15.28 4.18 -11.16
CA GLN A 139 -15.42 5.23 -10.14
C GLN A 139 -14.59 6.50 -10.44
N ALA A 140 -14.40 6.82 -11.73
CA ALA A 140 -13.57 7.95 -12.20
C ALA A 140 -12.11 7.91 -11.70
N ARG A 141 -11.57 6.71 -11.41
CA ARG A 141 -10.19 6.52 -10.91
C ARG A 141 -9.30 5.94 -11.99
N SER A 142 -8.00 6.29 -11.89
CA SER A 142 -6.95 5.66 -12.66
C SER A 142 -6.50 4.37 -11.98
N ASP A 143 -6.26 3.31 -12.75
CA ASP A 143 -5.67 2.05 -12.29
C ASP A 143 -4.18 1.92 -12.67
N LEU A 144 -3.58 3.00 -13.18
CA LEU A 144 -2.20 2.99 -13.71
C LEU A 144 -1.15 2.62 -12.66
N LEU A 145 -1.31 3.06 -11.41
CA LEU A 145 -0.41 2.67 -10.32
C LEU A 145 -0.45 1.15 -10.08
N ALA A 146 -1.65 0.58 -10.03
CA ALA A 146 -1.79 -0.86 -9.86
C ALA A 146 -1.15 -1.64 -11.02
N ARG A 147 -1.19 -1.10 -12.24
CA ARG A 147 -0.52 -1.69 -13.40
C ARG A 147 1.01 -1.63 -13.31
N ILE A 148 1.56 -0.54 -12.79
CA ILE A 148 3.00 -0.43 -12.50
C ILE A 148 3.40 -1.49 -11.47
N ALA A 149 2.63 -1.63 -10.39
CA ALA A 149 2.84 -2.65 -9.37
C ALA A 149 2.74 -4.08 -9.92
N LEU A 150 1.74 -4.34 -10.76
CA LEU A 150 1.53 -5.63 -11.43
C LEU A 150 2.72 -5.98 -12.33
N ASN A 151 3.19 -5.05 -13.15
CA ASN A 151 4.34 -5.27 -14.05
C ASN A 151 5.62 -5.53 -13.27
N ARG A 152 5.86 -4.82 -12.17
CA ARG A 152 7.00 -5.07 -11.30
C ARG A 152 6.90 -6.47 -10.68
N MET A 153 5.76 -6.85 -10.14
CA MET A 153 5.55 -8.19 -9.57
C MET A 153 5.76 -9.30 -10.61
N ARG A 154 5.27 -9.10 -11.83
CA ARG A 154 5.48 -10.03 -12.95
C ARG A 154 6.97 -10.17 -13.28
N LEU A 155 7.72 -9.07 -13.33
CA LEU A 155 9.15 -9.08 -13.57
C LEU A 155 9.89 -9.89 -12.49
N GLU A 156 9.57 -9.64 -11.21
CA GLU A 156 10.20 -10.36 -10.09
C GLU A 156 9.87 -11.86 -10.09
N GLY A 157 8.63 -12.21 -10.43
CA GLY A 157 8.24 -13.60 -10.62
C GLY A 157 8.98 -14.25 -11.80
N ALA A 158 9.11 -13.56 -12.92
CA ALA A 158 9.87 -14.06 -14.09
C ALA A 158 11.34 -14.30 -13.76
N ILE A 159 12.00 -13.38 -13.06
CA ILE A 159 13.37 -13.51 -12.56
C ILE A 159 13.49 -14.74 -11.64
N SER A 160 12.45 -15.05 -10.88
CA SER A 160 12.38 -16.24 -10.01
C SER A 160 12.01 -17.53 -10.75
N GLY A 161 11.90 -17.49 -12.08
CA GLY A 161 11.61 -18.65 -12.92
C GLY A 161 10.13 -19.01 -13.07
N VAL A 162 9.21 -18.09 -12.74
CA VAL A 162 7.78 -18.30 -13.00
C VAL A 162 7.52 -18.24 -14.52
N PRO A 163 6.92 -19.25 -15.12
CA PRO A 163 6.77 -19.36 -16.58
C PRO A 163 5.55 -18.53 -17.06
N PHE A 164 5.62 -17.21 -16.97
CA PHE A 164 4.60 -16.35 -17.53
C PHE A 164 4.58 -16.43 -19.07
N THR A 165 3.39 -16.39 -19.64
CA THR A 165 3.23 -16.20 -21.09
C THR A 165 3.89 -14.88 -21.49
N ALA A 166 4.66 -14.91 -22.57
CA ALA A 166 5.25 -13.70 -23.13
C ALA A 166 4.12 -12.71 -23.50
N PRO A 167 4.28 -11.40 -23.24
CA PRO A 167 3.25 -10.41 -23.56
C PRO A 167 2.77 -10.46 -25.00
N SER A 168 3.69 -10.70 -25.94
CA SER A 168 3.38 -10.84 -27.37
C SER A 168 2.50 -12.03 -27.74
N LEU A 169 2.34 -12.99 -26.84
CA LEU A 169 1.49 -14.17 -27.00
C LEU A 169 0.19 -14.06 -26.19
N ALA A 170 0.04 -13.03 -25.38
CA ALA A 170 -1.18 -12.77 -24.64
C ALA A 170 -2.30 -12.29 -25.58
N THR A 171 -3.55 -12.58 -25.24
CA THR A 171 -4.68 -11.96 -25.92
C THR A 171 -4.66 -10.45 -25.71
N LYS A 172 -5.25 -9.69 -26.64
CA LYS A 172 -5.28 -8.22 -26.54
C LYS A 172 -5.87 -7.76 -25.21
N ASP A 173 -6.96 -8.37 -24.75
CA ASP A 173 -7.61 -8.01 -23.49
C ASP A 173 -6.70 -8.20 -22.28
N VAL A 174 -5.87 -9.25 -22.28
CA VAL A 174 -4.88 -9.49 -21.22
C VAL A 174 -3.72 -8.53 -21.34
N HIS A 175 -3.23 -8.28 -22.56
CA HIS A 175 -2.15 -7.35 -22.82
C HIS A 175 -2.50 -5.93 -22.33
N ASP A 176 -3.71 -5.45 -22.69
CA ASP A 176 -4.21 -4.12 -22.31
C ASP A 176 -4.25 -3.90 -20.78
N LEU A 177 -4.38 -4.97 -19.96
CA LEU A 177 -4.33 -4.88 -18.49
C LEU A 177 -2.94 -4.62 -17.93
N PHE A 178 -1.89 -4.90 -18.70
CA PHE A 178 -0.50 -4.63 -18.30
C PHE A 178 0.03 -3.31 -18.85
N GLU A 179 -0.65 -2.70 -19.80
CA GLU A 179 -0.22 -1.43 -20.36
C GLU A 179 -0.45 -0.27 -19.40
N TYR A 180 0.52 0.60 -19.32
CA TYR A 180 0.42 1.92 -18.69
C TYR A 180 1.16 2.93 -19.55
N ASP A 181 0.73 4.18 -19.55
CA ASP A 181 1.39 5.22 -20.33
C ASP A 181 2.74 5.64 -19.72
N GLU A 182 3.62 6.15 -20.58
CA GLU A 182 4.95 6.59 -20.16
C GLU A 182 4.88 7.79 -19.20
N ASP A 183 3.87 8.64 -19.34
CA ASP A 183 3.65 9.79 -18.45
C ASP A 183 3.34 9.30 -17.01
N ALA A 184 2.52 8.27 -16.86
CA ALA A 184 2.24 7.68 -15.55
C ALA A 184 3.50 7.08 -14.91
N LYS A 185 4.32 6.40 -15.73
CA LYS A 185 5.60 5.84 -15.25
C LYS A 185 6.58 6.95 -14.86
N ALA A 186 6.70 7.99 -15.67
CA ALA A 186 7.56 9.13 -15.37
C ALA A 186 7.16 9.83 -14.07
N LEU A 187 5.86 10.06 -13.85
CA LEU A 187 5.33 10.62 -12.60
C LEU A 187 5.62 9.72 -11.38
N PHE A 188 5.48 8.41 -11.56
CA PHE A 188 5.84 7.45 -10.51
C PHE A 188 7.32 7.50 -10.18
N ASP A 189 8.20 7.52 -11.18
CA ASP A 189 9.65 7.58 -10.98
C ASP A 189 10.09 8.92 -10.37
N GLU A 190 9.49 10.03 -10.80
CA GLU A 190 9.71 11.33 -10.20
C GLU A 190 9.32 11.32 -8.72
N TYR A 191 8.12 10.82 -8.39
CA TYR A 191 7.69 10.69 -7.00
C TYR A 191 8.68 9.84 -6.19
N MET A 192 9.06 8.66 -6.69
CA MET A 192 9.97 7.76 -6.00
C MET A 192 11.38 8.34 -5.81
N SER A 193 11.81 9.27 -6.69
CA SER A 193 13.09 9.98 -6.54
C SER A 193 13.14 10.88 -5.30
N HIS A 194 11.99 11.30 -4.78
CA HIS A 194 11.87 12.08 -3.54
C HIS A 194 11.74 11.22 -2.28
N VAL A 195 11.61 9.90 -2.43
CA VAL A 195 11.52 8.97 -1.31
C VAL A 195 12.87 8.29 -1.09
N GLU A 196 13.55 8.66 0.00
CA GLU A 196 14.79 7.98 0.38
C GLU A 196 14.55 6.49 0.64
N SER A 197 15.41 5.65 0.11
CA SER A 197 15.37 4.19 0.33
C SER A 197 15.99 3.80 1.68
N GLY A 198 15.60 2.61 2.16
CA GLY A 198 16.20 1.99 3.36
C GLY A 198 15.54 2.41 4.68
N GLY A 199 16.06 1.87 5.77
CA GLY A 199 15.49 2.02 7.12
C GLY A 199 14.36 1.04 7.41
N THR A 200 13.70 1.23 8.56
CA THR A 200 12.57 0.39 8.98
C THR A 200 11.35 0.60 8.08
N LEU A 201 10.41 -0.34 8.11
CA LEU A 201 9.14 -0.22 7.37
C LEU A 201 8.38 1.05 7.74
N GLU A 202 8.35 1.38 9.03
CA GLU A 202 7.71 2.58 9.56
C GLU A 202 8.36 3.86 9.02
N ALA A 203 9.70 3.90 9.00
CA ALA A 203 10.44 5.03 8.46
C ALA A 203 10.14 5.22 6.96
N GLN A 204 10.02 4.14 6.20
CA GLN A 204 9.66 4.20 4.78
C GLN A 204 8.23 4.74 4.60
N ILE A 205 7.24 4.19 5.31
CA ILE A 205 5.86 4.66 5.28
C ILE A 205 5.81 6.14 5.68
N PHE A 206 6.53 6.53 6.73
CA PHE A 206 6.54 7.93 7.18
C PHE A 206 7.08 8.90 6.13
N ARG A 207 8.09 8.48 5.33
CA ARG A 207 8.59 9.31 4.20
C ARG A 207 7.52 9.54 3.13
N HIS A 208 6.77 8.49 2.77
CA HIS A 208 5.62 8.61 1.88
C HIS A 208 4.55 9.54 2.45
N MET A 209 4.24 9.39 3.75
CA MET A 209 3.26 10.22 4.43
C MET A 209 3.69 11.70 4.51
N ARG A 210 4.97 12.00 4.67
CA ARG A 210 5.46 13.40 4.64
C ARG A 210 5.18 14.07 3.29
N LEU A 211 5.39 13.37 2.19
CA LEU A 211 5.07 13.88 0.84
C LEU A 211 3.56 14.06 0.68
N TYR A 212 2.77 13.10 1.15
CA TYR A 212 1.32 13.17 1.13
C TYR A 212 0.79 14.37 1.94
N TYR A 213 1.29 14.61 3.16
CA TYR A 213 0.88 15.75 3.97
C TYR A 213 1.29 17.09 3.35
N GLY A 214 2.44 17.17 2.71
CA GLY A 214 2.84 18.36 1.97
C GLY A 214 1.87 18.70 0.85
N TRP A 215 1.49 17.70 0.05
CA TRP A 215 0.48 17.83 -0.99
C TRP A 215 -0.90 18.19 -0.40
N LEU A 216 -1.33 17.52 0.65
CA LEU A 216 -2.62 17.74 1.30
C LEU A 216 -2.73 19.15 1.89
N LYS A 217 -1.65 19.65 2.51
CA LYS A 217 -1.55 21.01 3.02
C LYS A 217 -1.71 22.06 1.92
N GLU A 218 -0.99 21.90 0.81
CA GLU A 218 -1.11 22.78 -0.33
C GLU A 218 -2.56 22.84 -0.84
N ARG A 219 -3.22 21.68 -0.95
CA ARG A 219 -4.63 21.59 -1.34
C ARG A 219 -5.57 22.22 -0.34
N PHE A 220 -5.29 22.06 0.96
CA PHE A 220 -6.07 22.65 2.03
C PHE A 220 -5.99 24.19 2.01
N GLU A 221 -4.82 24.75 1.76
CA GLU A 221 -4.57 26.20 1.69
C GLU A 221 -5.17 26.84 0.43
N GLN A 222 -5.25 26.12 -0.71
CA GLN A 222 -5.73 26.64 -2.00
C GLN A 222 -7.25 26.81 -2.09
N LYS A 223 -8.02 26.60 -1.07
CA LYS A 223 -9.50 26.55 -1.03
C LYS A 223 -10.11 25.52 -1.99
N PRO A 224 -10.84 24.53 -1.50
CA PRO A 224 -11.38 23.39 -2.28
C PRO A 224 -12.16 23.79 -3.54
N CYS A 225 -12.87 24.92 -3.49
CA CYS A 225 -13.69 25.41 -4.62
C CYS A 225 -12.86 25.78 -5.86
N ASP A 226 -11.57 26.09 -5.75
CA ASP A 226 -10.76 26.46 -6.91
C ASP A 226 -10.17 25.25 -7.61
N ILE A 227 -9.93 24.18 -6.87
CA ILE A 227 -9.38 22.92 -7.42
C ILE A 227 -10.44 22.17 -8.23
N TYR A 228 -11.72 22.26 -7.84
CA TYR A 228 -12.81 21.47 -8.42
C TYR A 228 -13.74 22.29 -9.32
N LYS A 229 -13.57 23.60 -9.40
CA LYS A 229 -14.37 24.50 -10.27
C LYS A 229 -14.37 24.07 -11.74
N ASN A 230 -13.29 23.44 -12.19
CA ASN A 230 -13.14 22.99 -13.58
C ASN A 230 -13.64 21.56 -13.82
N VAL A 231 -14.10 20.87 -12.78
CA VAL A 231 -14.67 19.51 -12.93
C VAL A 231 -16.18 19.66 -13.08
N CYS A 232 -16.62 20.24 -14.20
CA CYS A 232 -18.00 20.18 -14.62
C CYS A 232 -18.30 18.80 -15.20
N SER A 233 -18.82 17.90 -14.40
CA SER A 233 -19.30 16.60 -14.86
C SER A 233 -20.77 16.43 -14.47
N THR A 234 -21.57 15.97 -15.41
CA THR A 234 -22.93 15.51 -15.16
C THR A 234 -23.00 14.05 -14.73
N ASP A 235 -21.84 13.36 -14.70
CA ASP A 235 -21.72 11.99 -14.28
C ASP A 235 -22.02 11.87 -12.76
N PRO A 236 -23.03 11.08 -12.36
CA PRO A 236 -23.40 10.92 -10.95
C PRO A 236 -22.26 10.36 -10.08
N GLU A 237 -21.38 9.50 -10.63
CA GLU A 237 -20.23 8.96 -9.90
C GLU A 237 -19.20 10.05 -9.59
N VAL A 238 -18.91 10.91 -10.57
CA VAL A 238 -18.01 12.06 -10.39
C VAL A 238 -18.59 13.04 -9.37
N GLN A 239 -19.89 13.33 -9.44
CA GLN A 239 -20.56 14.20 -8.46
C GLN A 239 -20.50 13.63 -7.05
N ALA A 240 -20.74 12.33 -6.88
CA ALA A 240 -20.61 11.67 -5.58
C ALA A 240 -19.16 11.74 -5.03
N GLN A 241 -18.15 11.63 -5.88
CA GLN A 241 -16.75 11.79 -5.48
C GLN A 241 -16.46 13.23 -5.02
N LEU A 242 -16.91 14.23 -5.76
CA LEU A 242 -16.74 15.64 -5.37
C LEU A 242 -17.36 15.95 -4.01
N GLN A 243 -18.56 15.43 -3.73
CA GLN A 243 -19.21 15.58 -2.41
C GLN A 243 -18.39 14.93 -1.29
N ARG A 244 -17.82 13.73 -1.53
CA ARG A 244 -16.93 13.06 -0.56
C ARG A 244 -15.69 13.89 -0.28
N ILE A 245 -15.09 14.47 -1.32
CA ILE A 245 -13.91 15.32 -1.18
C ILE A 245 -14.24 16.57 -0.35
N GLN A 246 -15.37 17.21 -0.58
CA GLN A 246 -15.81 18.36 0.24
C GLN A 246 -15.99 17.97 1.72
N ALA A 247 -16.69 16.88 1.99
CA ALA A 247 -16.87 16.37 3.35
C ALA A 247 -15.54 16.01 4.03
N PHE A 248 -14.56 15.52 3.27
CA PHE A 248 -13.22 15.29 3.78
C PHE A 248 -12.51 16.59 4.15
N HIS A 249 -12.55 17.62 3.31
CA HIS A 249 -11.93 18.92 3.61
C HIS A 249 -12.53 19.57 4.86
N GLU A 250 -13.84 19.45 5.07
CA GLU A 250 -14.50 19.96 6.28
C GLU A 250 -13.99 19.22 7.54
N ARG A 251 -13.86 17.90 7.48
CA ARG A 251 -13.27 17.11 8.58
C ARG A 251 -11.80 17.44 8.79
N LEU A 252 -11.02 17.55 7.72
CA LEU A 252 -9.61 17.91 7.81
C LEU A 252 -9.40 19.26 8.50
N LYS A 253 -10.28 20.23 8.27
CA LYS A 253 -10.23 21.51 8.97
C LYS A 253 -10.35 21.32 10.48
N ILE A 254 -11.30 20.51 10.93
CA ILE A 254 -11.49 20.22 12.36
C ILE A 254 -10.25 19.52 12.94
N GLU A 255 -9.66 18.58 12.18
CA GLU A 255 -8.46 17.88 12.61
C GLU A 255 -7.26 18.83 12.70
N VAL A 256 -7.06 19.70 11.71
CA VAL A 256 -5.99 20.71 11.71
C VAL A 256 -6.15 21.68 12.89
N ASP A 257 -7.35 22.16 13.16
CA ASP A 257 -7.63 23.04 14.30
C ASP A 257 -7.36 22.30 15.64
N THR A 258 -7.73 21.03 15.73
CA THR A 258 -7.46 20.19 16.90
C THR A 258 -5.96 19.97 17.11
N MET A 259 -5.22 19.67 16.06
CA MET A 259 -3.78 19.44 16.12
C MET A 259 -3.01 20.74 16.45
N ASN A 260 -3.44 21.89 15.93
CA ASN A 260 -2.92 23.19 16.32
C ASN A 260 -3.08 23.44 17.84
N TRP A 261 -4.28 23.19 18.36
CA TRP A 261 -4.56 23.33 19.79
C TRP A 261 -3.72 22.38 20.63
N ARG A 262 -3.65 21.11 20.28
CA ARG A 262 -2.86 20.11 21.00
C ARG A 262 -1.34 20.37 20.90
N SER A 263 -0.87 20.89 19.76
CA SER A 263 0.52 21.33 19.60
C SER A 263 0.87 22.48 20.54
N TYR A 264 -0.02 23.47 20.65
CA TYR A 264 0.12 24.56 21.63
C TYR A 264 0.16 24.02 23.08
N LEU A 265 -0.72 23.09 23.42
CA LEU A 265 -0.70 22.43 24.73
C LEU A 265 0.59 21.64 24.98
N THR A 266 1.14 21.00 23.94
CA THR A 266 2.40 20.28 24.03
C THR A 266 3.56 21.21 24.36
N GLU A 267 3.58 22.39 23.76
CA GLU A 267 4.58 23.41 24.04
C GLU A 267 4.45 23.95 25.48
N LEU A 268 3.25 24.28 25.94
CA LEU A 268 2.99 24.67 27.30
C LEU A 268 3.39 23.59 28.31
N TRP A 269 3.08 22.33 28.00
CA TRP A 269 3.48 21.19 28.84
C TRP A 269 4.98 21.13 29.06
N LYS A 270 5.77 21.41 28.02
CA LYS A 270 7.23 21.36 28.06
C LYS A 270 7.86 22.61 28.71
N THR A 271 7.27 23.78 28.51
CA THR A 271 7.89 25.05 28.80
C THR A 271 7.27 25.74 30.01
N ASN A 272 5.98 25.62 30.28
CA ASN A 272 5.23 26.32 31.32
C ASN A 272 4.09 25.49 31.91
N ARG A 273 4.40 24.60 32.80
CA ARG A 273 3.45 23.68 33.42
C ARG A 273 2.26 24.38 34.10
N SER A 274 2.49 25.48 34.80
CA SER A 274 1.43 26.23 35.47
C SER A 274 0.45 26.84 34.51
N GLU A 275 0.90 27.31 33.35
CA GLU A 275 0.05 27.84 32.29
C GLU A 275 -0.72 26.72 31.60
N TYR A 276 -0.08 25.58 31.37
CA TYR A 276 -0.74 24.39 30.89
C TYR A 276 -1.94 24.00 31.77
N ASP A 277 -1.72 23.85 33.08
CA ASP A 277 -2.76 23.44 34.04
C ASP A 277 -3.94 24.42 34.04
N ARG A 278 -3.67 25.73 34.06
CA ARG A 278 -4.70 26.78 33.98
C ARG A 278 -5.49 26.73 32.65
N THR A 279 -4.78 26.50 31.55
CA THR A 279 -5.37 26.44 30.18
C THR A 279 -6.28 25.23 30.08
N ILE A 280 -5.86 24.09 30.57
CA ILE A 280 -6.65 22.84 30.57
C ILE A 280 -7.89 22.97 31.45
N ASP A 281 -7.76 23.54 32.63
CA ASP A 281 -8.91 23.78 33.55
C ASP A 281 -9.96 24.67 32.87
N ALA A 282 -9.51 25.76 32.25
CA ALA A 282 -10.39 26.65 31.48
C ALA A 282 -11.07 25.99 30.26
N ALA A 283 -10.40 25.00 29.66
CA ALA A 283 -10.90 24.24 28.51
C ALA A 283 -11.79 23.03 28.89
N GLY A 284 -12.19 22.92 30.17
CA GLY A 284 -13.08 21.84 30.63
C GLY A 284 -12.37 20.61 31.19
N GLY A 285 -11.08 20.73 31.48
CA GLY A 285 -10.28 19.74 32.19
C GLY A 285 -9.56 18.70 31.31
N PRO A 286 -8.71 17.88 31.90
CA PRO A 286 -7.80 16.98 31.18
C PRO A 286 -8.44 15.70 30.65
N ARG A 287 -9.72 15.44 30.91
CA ARG A 287 -10.38 14.19 30.49
C ARG A 287 -10.71 14.14 29.00
N SER A 288 -10.75 15.29 28.32
CA SER A 288 -10.99 15.32 26.87
C SER A 288 -9.73 14.91 26.11
N PRO A 289 -9.83 14.00 25.14
CA PRO A 289 -8.71 13.69 24.26
C PRO A 289 -8.16 14.92 23.49
N MET A 290 -9.00 15.92 23.26
CA MET A 290 -8.63 17.19 22.63
C MET A 290 -7.73 18.05 23.54
N ASN A 291 -7.73 17.82 24.85
CA ASN A 291 -6.95 18.56 25.83
C ASN A 291 -5.65 17.81 26.25
N GLN A 292 -5.28 16.78 25.51
CA GLN A 292 -4.03 16.07 25.76
C GLN A 292 -2.90 16.63 24.86
N PRO A 293 -1.68 16.74 25.36
CA PRO A 293 -0.51 16.97 24.51
C PRO A 293 -0.39 15.92 23.41
N LEU A 294 0.30 16.27 22.33
CA LEU A 294 0.62 15.31 21.28
C LEU A 294 1.57 14.22 21.81
N SER A 295 1.34 12.99 21.43
CA SER A 295 2.35 11.93 21.56
C SER A 295 3.54 12.23 20.63
N ASP A 296 4.67 11.56 20.83
CA ASP A 296 5.85 11.74 19.99
C ASP A 296 5.55 11.40 18.52
N GLU A 297 4.72 10.37 18.27
CA GLU A 297 4.30 10.00 16.94
C GLU A 297 3.39 11.06 16.30
N GLU A 298 2.38 11.54 17.01
CA GLU A 298 1.50 12.61 16.56
C GLU A 298 2.28 13.90 16.31
N ALA A 299 3.26 14.23 17.16
CA ALA A 299 4.12 15.39 17.00
C ALA A 299 4.96 15.29 15.72
N ALA A 300 5.48 14.11 15.39
CA ALA A 300 6.24 13.88 14.15
C ALA A 300 5.35 14.06 12.88
N TYR A 301 4.12 13.56 12.91
CA TYR A 301 3.16 13.79 11.81
C TYR A 301 2.74 15.25 11.70
N TRP A 302 2.54 15.90 12.85
CA TRP A 302 2.22 17.34 12.87
C TRP A 302 3.37 18.19 12.32
N GLU A 303 4.60 17.88 12.68
CA GLU A 303 5.79 18.53 12.12
C GLU A 303 5.88 18.35 10.60
N ALA A 304 5.57 17.16 10.10
CA ALA A 304 5.51 16.89 8.66
C ALA A 304 4.42 17.70 7.94
N TRP A 305 3.31 18.02 8.63
CA TRP A 305 2.27 18.91 8.14
C TRP A 305 2.72 20.38 8.15
N VAL A 306 3.34 20.84 9.24
CA VAL A 306 3.75 22.24 9.42
C VAL A 306 4.90 22.59 8.47
N ASN A 307 5.91 21.72 8.38
CA ASN A 307 7.12 21.86 7.59
C ASN A 307 7.25 20.73 6.55
N PRO A 308 6.37 20.69 5.54
CA PRO A 308 6.42 19.65 4.53
C PRO A 308 7.70 19.76 3.69
N PRO A 309 8.25 18.64 3.20
CA PRO A 309 9.34 18.68 2.24
C PRO A 309 8.88 19.41 0.98
N SER A 310 9.76 20.25 0.43
CA SER A 310 9.44 21.02 -0.78
C SER A 310 9.41 20.10 -2.00
N CYS A 311 8.24 19.60 -2.33
CA CYS A 311 7.97 18.83 -3.55
C CYS A 311 7.31 19.73 -4.63
N ARG A 312 7.87 20.93 -4.85
CA ARG A 312 7.22 21.99 -5.65
C ARG A 312 7.02 21.65 -7.13
N ARG A 313 7.80 20.74 -7.74
CA ARG A 313 7.67 20.45 -9.18
C ARG A 313 6.64 19.38 -9.49
N ALA A 314 6.56 18.30 -8.76
CA ALA A 314 5.58 17.26 -9.00
C ALA A 314 4.12 17.72 -8.73
N CYS A 315 3.94 18.76 -7.90
CA CYS A 315 2.63 19.34 -7.57
C CYS A 315 2.25 20.54 -8.44
N SER A 316 3.22 21.39 -8.89
CA SER A 316 2.92 22.63 -9.61
C SER A 316 2.53 22.42 -11.07
N ASP A 317 3.04 21.39 -11.73
CA ASP A 317 2.67 21.09 -13.12
C ASP A 317 1.23 20.58 -13.26
N CYS A 318 0.59 20.19 -12.17
CA CYS A 318 -0.85 19.90 -12.16
C CYS A 318 -1.74 21.16 -12.29
N SER A 319 -1.22 22.36 -11.99
CA SER A 319 -2.03 23.61 -11.99
C SER A 319 -2.02 24.36 -13.30
N THR A 320 -1.07 24.10 -14.21
CA THR A 320 -0.85 24.97 -15.39
C THR A 320 -1.10 24.30 -16.75
N THR A 321 -1.34 23.00 -16.82
CA THR A 321 -1.65 22.34 -18.08
C THR A 321 -3.14 22.07 -18.24
N THR A 322 -3.75 22.80 -19.15
CA THR A 322 -5.13 22.63 -19.68
C THR A 322 -5.38 21.29 -20.39
N SER A 323 -4.48 20.33 -20.32
CA SER A 323 -4.70 18.99 -20.82
C SER A 323 -5.41 18.16 -19.74
N THR A 324 -6.68 17.92 -19.97
CA THR A 324 -7.61 17.14 -19.13
C THR A 324 -7.10 15.73 -18.76
N THR A 325 -6.07 15.22 -19.42
CA THR A 325 -5.49 13.89 -19.21
C THR A 325 -4.42 13.87 -18.11
N ARG A 326 -3.58 14.93 -17.99
CA ARG A 326 -2.51 15.02 -16.98
C ARG A 326 -3.05 15.28 -15.57
N ALA A 327 -4.03 16.17 -15.45
CA ALA A 327 -4.69 16.43 -14.15
C ALA A 327 -5.41 15.20 -13.59
N ARG A 328 -5.89 14.29 -14.44
CA ARG A 328 -6.56 13.05 -14.01
C ARG A 328 -5.62 12.04 -13.37
N GLY A 329 -4.36 11.97 -13.75
CA GLY A 329 -3.40 11.00 -13.18
C GLY A 329 -3.12 11.26 -11.70
N PHE A 330 -2.70 12.46 -11.34
CA PHE A 330 -2.29 12.77 -9.96
C PHE A 330 -3.47 13.02 -9.02
N CYS A 331 -4.56 13.65 -9.48
CA CYS A 331 -5.79 13.78 -8.69
C CYS A 331 -6.45 12.42 -8.42
N ALA A 332 -6.32 11.44 -9.33
CA ALA A 332 -6.84 10.10 -9.11
C ALA A 332 -6.11 9.34 -8.01
N TRP A 333 -4.81 9.61 -7.78
CA TRP A 333 -4.03 8.97 -6.72
C TRP A 333 -4.51 9.37 -5.31
N THR A 334 -5.03 10.57 -5.17
CA THR A 334 -5.44 11.11 -3.87
C THR A 334 -6.92 10.98 -3.60
N THR A 335 -7.76 10.79 -4.62
CA THR A 335 -9.18 10.50 -4.43
C THR A 335 -9.41 9.10 -3.83
N ALA A 336 -8.40 8.23 -3.85
CA ALA A 336 -8.49 6.90 -3.25
C ALA A 336 -8.39 6.90 -1.71
N VAL A 337 -7.94 8.00 -1.10
CA VAL A 337 -7.76 8.13 0.36
C VAL A 337 -9.05 8.59 1.06
N ILE A 338 -10.08 8.97 0.31
CA ILE A 338 -11.34 9.53 0.86
C ILE A 338 -12.49 8.54 0.78
#